data_ff3c53a10715b9ffbfd504f13d0a3b74
#
_entry.id   ff3c53a10715b9ffbfd504f13d0a3b74
#
_cell.length_a   1.000
_cell.length_b   1.000
_cell.length_c   1.000
_cell.angle_alpha   90.00
_cell.angle_beta   90.00
_cell.angle_gamma   90.00
#
_symmetry.space_group_name_H-M   'P 1'
#
loop_
_entity.id
_entity.type
_entity.pdbx_description
1 polymer ?
#
loop_
_entity_poly.entity_id
_entity_poly.type
_entity_poly.pdbx_seq_one_letter_code
_entity_poly.pdbx_strand_id
1 'polypeptide(L)'
;DHQRAVLELAMYDLGEIAALCRIAQPSIGVVTNIGPTHLERLGSMERITDAKAELVESLPPGGTAILNADDPRVAGLGRRTSARCVTYGTSSLADCRAEDIASHGLQGISFRLTWGKDQHRVTAPLLGRHNVYTALAAASVGLVEGLSLEEVAVGLETLHGANRIQLRRTTQGATVLDDTYNASPASMKAALELLAEIPGRRIAVLGDMLELGSYEEAGHREVGRLAAAAVDHLYTIGPRAALIAAAAREHGLASACHLPSKEEAIRALHPQLKEGVVVLVKGSRGMALEELVQQLCRV
;
A
#
# COMPACT_ATOMS: atom_id res chain seq x y z
N ASP A 1 6.27 -11.08 29.13
CA ASP A 1 4.97 -10.62 29.63
C ASP A 1 4.44 -9.51 28.75
N HIS A 2 3.61 -9.88 27.74
CA HIS A 2 2.99 -8.93 26.80
C HIS A 2 1.63 -8.48 27.34
N GLN A 3 1.37 -7.19 27.27
CA GLN A 3 0.06 -6.62 27.68
C GLN A 3 -0.86 -6.40 26.48
N ARG A 4 -0.31 -6.30 25.29
CA ARG A 4 -1.05 -6.08 24.05
C ARG A 4 -0.47 -6.93 22.92
N ALA A 5 -1.33 -7.34 21.99
CA ALA A 5 -0.96 -8.02 20.77
C ALA A 5 -1.65 -7.32 19.59
N VAL A 6 -0.91 -7.09 18.51
CA VAL A 6 -1.44 -6.61 17.24
C VAL A 6 -1.33 -7.75 16.23
N LEU A 7 -2.49 -8.19 15.71
CA LEU A 7 -2.59 -9.35 14.83
C LEU A 7 -3.14 -8.92 13.47
N GLU A 8 -2.47 -9.30 12.39
CA GLU A 8 -2.99 -9.18 11.04
C GLU A 8 -3.87 -10.41 10.72
N LEU A 9 -5.14 -10.16 10.39
CA LEU A 9 -6.08 -11.19 9.98
C LEU A 9 -6.26 -11.13 8.46
N ALA A 10 -5.82 -12.17 7.77
CA ALA A 10 -5.98 -12.32 6.33
C ALA A 10 -7.20 -13.19 6.01
N MET A 11 -7.75 -13.06 4.81
CA MET A 11 -8.84 -13.88 4.32
C MET A 11 -8.69 -14.19 2.84
N TYR A 12 -9.14 -15.36 2.43
CA TYR A 12 -9.39 -15.76 1.06
C TYR A 12 -10.87 -16.02 0.80
N ASP A 13 -11.66 -16.31 1.86
CA ASP A 13 -13.09 -16.58 1.72
C ASP A 13 -13.88 -16.04 2.93
N LEU A 14 -15.21 -16.07 2.82
CA LEU A 14 -16.13 -15.75 3.90
C LEU A 14 -15.97 -16.74 5.06
N GLY A 15 -16.11 -16.24 6.30
CA GLY A 15 -16.02 -17.02 7.54
C GLY A 15 -14.60 -17.16 8.11
N GLU A 16 -13.57 -16.83 7.34
CA GLU A 16 -12.17 -16.96 7.79
C GLU A 16 -11.80 -15.91 8.84
N ILE A 17 -12.16 -14.64 8.62
CA ILE A 17 -11.93 -13.59 9.63
C ILE A 17 -12.75 -13.87 10.88
N ALA A 18 -14.00 -14.30 10.75
CA ALA A 18 -14.80 -14.68 11.91
C ALA A 18 -14.19 -15.84 12.70
N ALA A 19 -13.61 -16.82 12.00
CA ALA A 19 -12.89 -17.92 12.66
C ALA A 19 -11.65 -17.44 13.41
N LEU A 20 -10.86 -16.54 12.79
CA LEU A 20 -9.70 -15.94 13.43
C LEU A 20 -10.09 -15.06 14.62
N CYS A 21 -11.20 -14.31 14.53
CA CYS A 21 -11.72 -13.52 15.64
C CYS A 21 -12.16 -14.36 16.84
N ARG A 22 -12.70 -15.57 16.62
CA ARG A 22 -13.02 -16.50 17.73
C ARG A 22 -11.77 -16.93 18.51
N ILE A 23 -10.62 -16.99 17.84
CA ILE A 23 -9.34 -17.33 18.48
C ILE A 23 -8.71 -16.10 19.14
N ALA A 24 -8.62 -14.99 18.40
CA ALA A 24 -7.94 -13.78 18.84
C ALA A 24 -8.74 -12.96 19.86
N GLN A 25 -10.08 -13.04 19.83
CA GLN A 25 -11.01 -12.28 20.66
C GLN A 25 -10.65 -10.77 20.72
N PRO A 26 -10.60 -10.08 19.54
CA PRO A 26 -10.15 -8.70 19.49
C PRO A 26 -11.10 -7.77 20.25
N SER A 27 -10.53 -6.83 21.00
CA SER A 27 -11.25 -5.69 21.59
C SER A 27 -11.24 -4.47 20.69
N ILE A 28 -10.25 -4.37 19.78
CA ILE A 28 -10.14 -3.32 18.77
C ILE A 28 -9.99 -3.98 17.40
N GLY A 29 -10.80 -3.56 16.44
CA GLY A 29 -10.72 -4.00 15.05
C GLY A 29 -10.43 -2.83 14.12
N VAL A 30 -9.39 -2.95 13.29
CA VAL A 30 -9.03 -1.93 12.29
C VAL A 30 -9.30 -2.45 10.90
N VAL A 31 -10.13 -1.75 10.11
CA VAL A 31 -10.31 -2.03 8.68
C VAL A 31 -9.73 -0.87 7.88
N THR A 32 -8.70 -1.19 7.08
CA THR A 32 -7.91 -0.16 6.39
C THR A 32 -8.52 0.27 5.06
N ASN A 33 -8.87 -0.69 4.20
CA ASN A 33 -9.47 -0.44 2.89
C ASN A 33 -10.20 -1.69 2.38
N ILE A 34 -11.11 -1.48 1.43
CA ILE A 34 -11.80 -2.55 0.70
C ILE A 34 -11.61 -2.31 -0.81
N GLY A 35 -10.68 -3.05 -1.40
CA GLY A 35 -10.35 -2.99 -2.83
C GLY A 35 -10.54 -4.34 -3.53
N PRO A 36 -10.34 -4.40 -4.86
CA PRO A 36 -10.55 -5.60 -5.69
C PRO A 36 -9.43 -6.64 -5.51
N THR A 37 -9.03 -6.91 -4.26
CA THR A 37 -8.07 -7.95 -3.91
C THR A 37 -8.82 -9.26 -3.73
N HIS A 38 -8.32 -10.37 -4.28
CA HIS A 38 -8.97 -11.69 -4.25
C HIS A 38 -10.35 -11.70 -4.95
N LEU A 39 -10.60 -10.76 -5.88
CA LEU A 39 -11.87 -10.66 -6.59
C LEU A 39 -12.18 -11.91 -7.43
N GLU A 40 -11.14 -12.56 -7.97
CA GLU A 40 -11.27 -13.82 -8.70
C GLU A 40 -11.93 -14.91 -7.84
N ARG A 41 -11.58 -14.97 -6.56
CA ARG A 41 -12.10 -16.00 -5.65
C ARG A 41 -13.44 -15.64 -5.02
N LEU A 42 -13.58 -14.40 -4.55
CA LEU A 42 -14.81 -13.94 -3.89
C LEU A 42 -15.90 -13.56 -4.87
N GLY A 43 -15.56 -13.26 -6.13
CA GLY A 43 -16.50 -13.02 -7.21
C GLY A 43 -17.12 -11.62 -7.26
N SER A 44 -17.20 -10.89 -6.12
CA SER A 44 -17.74 -9.53 -6.12
C SER A 44 -17.15 -8.66 -4.99
N MET A 45 -17.25 -7.34 -5.15
CA MET A 45 -16.84 -6.36 -4.13
C MET A 45 -17.70 -6.44 -2.88
N GLU A 46 -18.97 -6.84 -3.02
CA GLU A 46 -19.89 -7.03 -1.90
C GLU A 46 -19.41 -8.18 -1.02
N ARG A 47 -19.02 -9.32 -1.60
CA ARG A 47 -18.48 -10.46 -0.83
C ARG A 47 -17.14 -10.13 -0.17
N ILE A 48 -16.27 -9.32 -0.81
CA ILE A 48 -15.05 -8.80 -0.17
C ILE A 48 -15.41 -7.92 1.02
N THR A 49 -16.43 -7.07 0.87
CA THR A 49 -16.93 -6.21 1.94
C THR A 49 -17.50 -7.05 3.10
N ASP A 50 -18.28 -8.08 2.80
CA ASP A 50 -18.86 -8.99 3.79
C ASP A 50 -17.77 -9.75 4.56
N ALA A 51 -16.78 -10.30 3.86
CA ALA A 51 -15.68 -10.99 4.51
C ALA A 51 -14.89 -10.08 5.47
N LYS A 52 -14.61 -8.83 5.07
CA LYS A 52 -13.92 -7.88 5.96
C LYS A 52 -14.81 -7.35 7.09
N ALA A 53 -16.12 -7.32 6.88
CA ALA A 53 -17.07 -6.92 7.91
C ALA A 53 -17.12 -7.89 9.09
N GLU A 54 -16.78 -9.16 8.88
CA GLU A 54 -16.71 -10.17 9.95
C GLU A 54 -15.86 -9.72 11.14
N LEU A 55 -14.82 -8.88 10.91
CA LEU A 55 -14.02 -8.33 11.99
C LEU A 55 -14.85 -7.42 12.91
N VAL A 56 -15.54 -6.44 12.32
CA VAL A 56 -16.31 -5.45 13.11
C VAL A 56 -17.57 -6.08 13.74
N GLU A 57 -18.15 -7.08 13.09
CA GLU A 57 -19.27 -7.85 13.60
C GLU A 57 -18.87 -8.75 14.79
N SER A 58 -17.61 -9.17 14.85
CA SER A 58 -17.07 -10.00 15.92
C SER A 58 -16.66 -9.20 17.16
N LEU A 59 -16.67 -7.86 17.10
CA LEU A 59 -16.27 -7.04 18.25
C LEU A 59 -17.36 -7.05 19.33
N PRO A 60 -16.96 -7.10 20.62
CA PRO A 60 -17.91 -6.98 21.72
C PRO A 60 -18.49 -5.55 21.80
N PRO A 61 -19.66 -5.36 22.46
CA PRO A 61 -20.28 -4.03 22.61
C PRO A 61 -19.37 -2.99 23.28
N GLY A 62 -18.45 -3.43 24.15
CA GLY A 62 -17.42 -2.57 24.77
C GLY A 62 -16.15 -2.39 23.95
N GLY A 63 -16.08 -2.98 22.74
CA GLY A 63 -14.94 -2.87 21.84
C GLY A 63 -14.96 -1.61 20.99
N THR A 64 -13.95 -1.48 20.13
CA THR A 64 -13.83 -0.32 19.22
C THR A 64 -13.51 -0.79 17.80
N ALA A 65 -14.32 -0.33 16.84
CA ALA A 65 -14.06 -0.45 15.40
C ALA A 65 -13.39 0.84 14.90
N ILE A 66 -12.20 0.71 14.33
CA ILE A 66 -11.44 1.83 13.75
C ILE A 66 -11.54 1.72 12.23
N LEU A 67 -12.16 2.72 11.59
CA LEU A 67 -12.61 2.66 10.21
C LEU A 67 -12.05 3.82 9.38
N ASN A 68 -11.56 3.50 8.17
CA ASN A 68 -11.15 4.52 7.22
C ASN A 68 -12.38 5.29 6.67
N ALA A 69 -12.50 6.57 7.00
CA ALA A 69 -13.61 7.42 6.58
C ALA A 69 -13.56 7.76 5.07
N ASP A 70 -12.38 7.69 4.46
CA ASP A 70 -12.18 8.04 3.05
C ASP A 70 -12.43 6.85 2.10
N ASP A 71 -12.66 5.65 2.65
CA ASP A 71 -13.18 4.50 1.91
C ASP A 71 -14.67 4.31 2.24
N PRO A 72 -15.58 4.58 1.29
CA PRO A 72 -17.03 4.51 1.56
C PRO A 72 -17.51 3.11 2.00
N ARG A 73 -16.85 2.04 1.53
CA ARG A 73 -17.18 0.66 1.94
C ARG A 73 -16.76 0.41 3.38
N VAL A 74 -15.58 0.86 3.75
CA VAL A 74 -15.08 0.74 5.13
C VAL A 74 -15.92 1.60 6.08
N ALA A 75 -16.20 2.85 5.74
CA ALA A 75 -17.05 3.74 6.53
C ALA A 75 -18.45 3.13 6.75
N GLY A 76 -19.00 2.46 5.73
CA GLY A 76 -20.28 1.77 5.80
C GLY A 76 -20.33 0.62 6.82
N LEU A 77 -19.20 0.05 7.20
CA LEU A 77 -19.11 -1.06 8.17
C LEU A 77 -19.50 -0.63 9.59
N GLY A 78 -19.45 0.66 9.90
CA GLY A 78 -19.90 1.17 11.20
C GLY A 78 -21.36 0.85 11.54
N ARG A 79 -22.20 0.53 10.53
CA ARG A 79 -23.59 0.11 10.72
C ARG A 79 -23.73 -1.38 11.05
N ARG A 80 -22.64 -2.15 10.95
CA ARG A 80 -22.61 -3.60 11.11
C ARG A 80 -22.06 -4.04 12.46
N THR A 81 -21.76 -3.10 13.36
CA THR A 81 -21.23 -3.41 14.70
C THR A 81 -21.99 -2.68 15.79
N SER A 82 -22.02 -3.27 16.98
CA SER A 82 -22.46 -2.62 18.22
C SER A 82 -21.30 -1.99 19.01
N ALA A 83 -20.07 -2.18 18.56
CA ALA A 83 -18.88 -1.56 19.14
C ALA A 83 -18.84 -0.06 18.87
N ARG A 84 -18.08 0.67 19.67
CA ARG A 84 -17.79 2.09 19.41
C ARG A 84 -17.06 2.24 18.07
N CYS A 85 -17.53 3.14 17.21
CA CYS A 85 -16.82 3.47 15.98
C CYS A 85 -15.92 4.70 16.18
N VAL A 86 -14.69 4.59 15.70
CA VAL A 86 -13.71 5.68 15.58
C VAL A 86 -13.28 5.72 14.12
N THR A 87 -13.31 6.89 13.53
CA THR A 87 -12.98 7.07 12.12
C THR A 87 -11.62 7.74 11.95
N TYR A 88 -10.88 7.37 10.90
CA TYR A 88 -9.67 8.07 10.52
C TYR A 88 -9.65 8.37 9.01
N GLY A 89 -8.96 9.42 8.62
CA GLY A 89 -8.87 9.80 7.21
C GLY A 89 -8.34 11.22 7.00
N THR A 90 -8.49 11.70 5.78
CA THR A 90 -8.17 13.09 5.39
C THR A 90 -9.42 13.98 5.38
N SER A 91 -10.59 13.37 5.42
CA SER A 91 -11.87 14.06 5.55
C SER A 91 -11.94 14.85 6.85
N SER A 92 -12.54 16.06 6.78
CA SER A 92 -12.80 16.91 7.96
C SER A 92 -13.78 16.28 8.96
N LEU A 93 -14.49 15.23 8.56
CA LEU A 93 -15.44 14.49 9.40
C LEU A 93 -14.81 13.32 10.15
N ALA A 94 -13.54 12.97 9.86
CA ALA A 94 -12.84 11.91 10.56
C ALA A 94 -12.44 12.34 11.98
N ASP A 95 -12.57 11.42 12.95
CA ASP A 95 -12.16 11.66 14.35
C ASP A 95 -10.65 11.86 14.46
N CYS A 96 -9.87 10.99 13.83
CA CYS A 96 -8.42 11.09 13.70
C CYS A 96 -8.08 11.48 12.26
N ARG A 97 -7.58 12.68 12.03
CA ARG A 97 -7.37 13.16 10.66
C ARG A 97 -6.00 13.73 10.41
N ALA A 98 -5.57 13.65 9.15
CA ALA A 98 -4.36 14.29 8.65
C ALA A 98 -4.71 15.44 7.70
N GLU A 99 -4.07 16.59 7.95
CA GLU A 99 -4.13 17.78 7.11
C GLU A 99 -2.72 18.20 6.72
N ASP A 100 -2.57 19.06 5.71
CA ASP A 100 -1.28 19.60 5.24
C ASP A 100 -0.25 18.50 4.93
N ILE A 101 -0.71 17.44 4.26
CA ILE A 101 0.11 16.28 3.94
C ILE A 101 1.12 16.63 2.86
N ALA A 102 2.41 16.50 3.18
CA ALA A 102 3.52 16.66 2.24
C ALA A 102 4.36 15.38 2.19
N SER A 103 4.75 15.00 0.97
CA SER A 103 5.74 13.96 0.74
C SER A 103 7.12 14.60 0.56
N HIS A 104 8.13 13.94 1.10
CA HIS A 104 9.53 14.33 1.00
C HIS A 104 10.34 13.25 0.27
N GLY A 105 9.68 12.51 -0.63
CA GLY A 105 10.27 11.42 -1.40
C GLY A 105 10.80 10.31 -0.49
N LEU A 106 12.10 10.04 -0.56
CA LEU A 106 12.75 9.00 0.25
C LEU A 106 12.95 9.37 1.75
N GLN A 107 12.63 10.60 2.13
CA GLN A 107 12.73 11.04 3.53
C GLN A 107 11.42 10.83 4.32
N GLY A 108 10.35 10.40 3.65
CA GLY A 108 9.08 10.11 4.28
C GLY A 108 8.01 11.17 4.02
N ILE A 109 7.07 11.29 4.94
CA ILE A 109 5.93 12.21 4.85
C ILE A 109 5.85 13.12 6.08
N SER A 110 5.28 14.30 5.93
CA SER A 110 4.85 15.13 7.06
C SER A 110 3.39 15.53 6.91
N PHE A 111 2.71 15.69 8.04
CA PHE A 111 1.31 16.07 8.10
C PHE A 111 0.96 16.66 9.47
N ARG A 112 -0.17 17.34 9.55
CA ARG A 112 -0.77 17.76 10.82
C ARG A 112 -1.77 16.68 11.25
N LEU A 113 -1.47 16.00 12.35
CA LEU A 113 -2.35 15.03 12.99
C LEU A 113 -3.32 15.79 13.90
N THR A 114 -4.61 15.50 13.77
CA THR A 114 -5.66 16.14 14.57
C THR A 114 -6.52 15.07 15.25
N TRP A 115 -6.79 15.25 16.56
CA TRP A 115 -7.70 14.44 17.35
C TRP A 115 -8.54 15.34 18.26
N GLY A 116 -9.84 15.41 18.01
CA GLY A 116 -10.71 16.37 18.69
C GLY A 116 -10.29 17.82 18.42
N LYS A 117 -9.83 18.53 19.47
CA LYS A 117 -9.32 19.90 19.37
C LYS A 117 -7.79 19.98 19.33
N ASP A 118 -7.13 18.88 19.62
CA ASP A 118 -5.67 18.83 19.72
C ASP A 118 -5.06 18.56 18.35
N GLN A 119 -3.90 19.18 18.12
CA GLN A 119 -3.17 19.06 16.86
C GLN A 119 -1.67 18.92 17.14
N HIS A 120 -1.01 18.09 16.34
CA HIS A 120 0.44 17.94 16.38
C HIS A 120 1.01 17.80 14.96
N ARG A 121 2.17 18.42 14.68
CA ARG A 121 2.89 18.21 13.42
C ARG A 121 3.72 16.95 13.53
N VAL A 122 3.54 16.03 12.60
CA VAL A 122 4.25 14.75 12.54
C VAL A 122 5.13 14.73 11.30
N THR A 123 6.38 14.25 11.45
CA THR A 123 7.26 13.89 10.32
C THR A 123 7.65 12.43 10.47
N ALA A 124 7.02 11.56 9.69
CA ALA A 124 7.19 10.11 9.79
C ALA A 124 8.07 9.58 8.63
N PRO A 125 8.99 8.63 8.88
CA PRO A 125 9.83 8.01 7.86
C PRO A 125 9.06 6.96 7.04
N LEU A 126 7.87 7.31 6.58
CA LEU A 126 6.97 6.47 5.79
C LEU A 126 6.99 6.94 4.34
N LEU A 127 7.29 6.03 3.41
CA LEU A 127 7.48 6.37 1.99
C LEU A 127 6.15 6.45 1.24
N GLY A 128 5.89 7.62 0.63
CA GLY A 128 4.69 7.89 -0.18
C GLY A 128 3.48 8.37 0.61
N ARG A 129 2.76 9.32 0.00
CA ARG A 129 1.61 10.01 0.63
C ARG A 129 0.53 9.05 1.15
N HIS A 130 0.32 7.92 0.47
CA HIS A 130 -0.68 6.92 0.86
C HIS A 130 -0.43 6.33 2.26
N ASN A 131 0.81 6.34 2.74
CA ASN A 131 1.15 5.86 4.09
C ASN A 131 0.66 6.78 5.22
N VAL A 132 0.10 7.95 4.89
CA VAL A 132 -0.65 8.74 5.87
C VAL A 132 -1.82 7.94 6.47
N TYR A 133 -2.49 7.10 5.68
CA TYR A 133 -3.56 6.23 6.18
C TYR A 133 -3.04 5.16 7.14
N THR A 134 -1.85 4.61 6.88
CA THR A 134 -1.18 3.69 7.80
C THR A 134 -0.84 4.38 9.12
N ALA A 135 -0.30 5.60 9.05
CA ALA A 135 -0.01 6.41 10.24
C ALA A 135 -1.28 6.75 11.03
N LEU A 136 -2.36 7.15 10.35
CA LEU A 136 -3.64 7.47 10.99
C LEU A 136 -4.31 6.25 11.64
N ALA A 137 -4.25 5.09 11.00
CA ALA A 137 -4.75 3.85 11.58
C ALA A 137 -4.01 3.51 12.88
N ALA A 138 -2.66 3.57 12.85
CA ALA A 138 -1.83 3.35 14.04
C ALA A 138 -2.08 4.40 15.12
N ALA A 139 -2.15 5.68 14.75
CA ALA A 139 -2.48 6.79 15.65
C ALA A 139 -3.83 6.56 16.35
N SER A 140 -4.86 6.17 15.58
CA SER A 140 -6.20 5.91 16.13
C SER A 140 -6.18 4.79 17.16
N VAL A 141 -5.40 3.73 16.95
CA VAL A 141 -5.23 2.65 17.94
C VAL A 141 -4.57 3.18 19.21
N GLY A 142 -3.47 3.93 19.09
CA GLY A 142 -2.76 4.51 20.24
C GLY A 142 -3.64 5.44 21.06
N LEU A 143 -4.39 6.32 20.39
CA LEU A 143 -5.31 7.27 21.04
C LEU A 143 -6.49 6.56 21.74
N VAL A 144 -7.03 5.51 21.14
CA VAL A 144 -8.08 4.67 21.76
C VAL A 144 -7.55 3.91 22.97
N GLU A 145 -6.30 3.47 22.93
CA GLU A 145 -5.61 2.81 24.07
C GLU A 145 -5.13 3.80 25.15
N GLY A 146 -5.39 5.10 24.98
CA GLY A 146 -5.15 6.13 26.01
C GLY A 146 -3.81 6.85 25.91
N LEU A 147 -3.05 6.67 24.83
CA LEU A 147 -1.86 7.49 24.59
C LEU A 147 -2.27 8.94 24.29
N SER A 148 -1.46 9.88 24.72
CA SER A 148 -1.58 11.27 24.33
C SER A 148 -1.21 11.47 22.85
N LEU A 149 -1.69 12.57 22.26
CA LEU A 149 -1.36 12.91 20.87
C LEU A 149 0.15 13.11 20.67
N GLU A 150 0.85 13.61 21.67
CA GLU A 150 2.30 13.77 21.66
C GLU A 150 3.04 12.42 21.65
N GLU A 151 2.62 11.48 22.50
CA GLU A 151 3.21 10.12 22.53
C GLU A 151 2.99 9.39 21.19
N VAL A 152 1.80 9.54 20.61
CA VAL A 152 1.50 8.99 19.28
C VAL A 152 2.39 9.62 18.21
N ALA A 153 2.57 10.94 18.23
CA ALA A 153 3.42 11.65 17.28
C ALA A 153 4.88 11.17 17.37
N VAL A 154 5.43 11.11 18.58
CA VAL A 154 6.79 10.56 18.83
C VAL A 154 6.91 9.12 18.33
N GLY A 155 5.90 8.29 18.57
CA GLY A 155 5.86 6.92 18.08
C GLY A 155 5.91 6.83 16.55
N LEU A 156 5.19 7.70 15.84
CA LEU A 156 5.20 7.75 14.38
C LEU A 156 6.52 8.29 13.81
N GLU A 157 7.17 9.24 14.48
CA GLU A 157 8.43 9.85 14.05
C GLU A 157 9.64 8.92 14.25
N THR A 158 9.54 8.03 15.23
CA THR A 158 10.60 7.07 15.58
C THR A 158 10.44 5.69 14.92
N LEU A 159 9.53 5.55 13.98
CA LEU A 159 9.32 4.29 13.27
C LEU A 159 10.58 3.81 12.55
N HIS A 160 10.94 2.55 12.75
CA HIS A 160 12.02 1.89 12.04
C HIS A 160 11.51 0.64 11.33
N GLY A 161 11.91 0.46 10.05
CA GLY A 161 11.58 -0.74 9.29
C GLY A 161 10.11 -0.91 8.92
N ALA A 162 9.28 0.12 9.11
CA ALA A 162 7.83 0.07 8.85
C ALA A 162 7.46 0.14 7.37
N ASN A 163 8.41 0.48 6.49
CA ASN A 163 8.14 0.58 5.07
C ASN A 163 8.09 -0.78 4.40
N ARG A 164 7.02 -1.05 3.66
CA ARG A 164 6.91 -2.21 2.78
C ARG A 164 7.90 -2.12 1.61
N ILE A 165 8.07 -0.92 1.05
CA ILE A 165 9.07 -0.62 0.03
C ILE A 165 10.43 -0.57 0.72
N GLN A 166 11.34 -1.45 0.32
CA GLN A 166 12.71 -1.45 0.82
C GLN A 166 13.64 -0.71 -0.15
N LEU A 167 14.45 0.18 0.41
CA LEU A 167 15.46 0.89 -0.37
C LEU A 167 16.73 0.04 -0.45
N ARG A 168 17.18 -0.23 -1.67
CA ARG A 168 18.43 -0.91 -1.94
C ARG A 168 19.31 -0.07 -2.85
N ARG A 169 20.61 -0.32 -2.83
CA ARG A 169 21.55 0.29 -3.78
C ARG A 169 22.25 -0.77 -4.60
N THR A 170 22.42 -0.48 -5.89
CA THR A 170 23.27 -1.28 -6.77
C THR A 170 24.74 -0.87 -6.57
N THR A 171 25.67 -1.75 -6.95
CA THR A 171 27.12 -1.44 -6.92
C THR A 171 27.51 -0.25 -7.80
N GLN A 172 26.71 0.06 -8.82
CA GLN A 172 26.90 1.17 -9.74
C GLN A 172 26.23 2.48 -9.23
N GLY A 173 25.62 2.48 -8.04
CA GLY A 173 25.07 3.66 -7.38
C GLY A 173 23.59 3.96 -7.66
N ALA A 174 22.89 3.16 -8.48
CA ALA A 174 21.44 3.32 -8.66
C ALA A 174 20.67 2.95 -7.39
N THR A 175 19.55 3.65 -7.15
CA THR A 175 18.61 3.32 -6.07
C THR A 175 17.53 2.38 -6.58
N VAL A 176 17.25 1.29 -5.86
CA VAL A 176 16.16 0.36 -6.16
C VAL A 176 15.09 0.45 -5.08
N LEU A 177 13.87 0.72 -5.50
CA LEU A 177 12.66 0.61 -4.69
C LEU A 177 12.13 -0.83 -4.84
N ASP A 178 12.44 -1.67 -3.87
CA ASP A 178 12.01 -3.07 -3.81
C ASP A 178 10.61 -3.15 -3.19
N ASP A 179 9.59 -3.25 -4.04
CA ASP A 179 8.18 -3.45 -3.65
C ASP A 179 7.64 -4.75 -4.25
N THR A 180 8.42 -5.81 -4.14
CA THR A 180 8.18 -7.11 -4.81
C THR A 180 7.24 -8.04 -4.06
N TYR A 181 6.78 -7.68 -2.86
CA TYR A 181 5.98 -8.56 -2.02
C TYR A 181 4.62 -8.93 -2.65
N ASN A 182 3.88 -7.95 -3.17
CA ASN A 182 2.60 -8.15 -3.84
C ASN A 182 2.22 -6.93 -4.69
N ALA A 183 1.21 -7.08 -5.57
CA ALA A 183 0.74 -6.00 -6.42
C ALA A 183 -0.78 -6.03 -6.58
N SER A 184 -1.38 -4.83 -6.54
CA SER A 184 -2.76 -4.53 -6.91
C SER A 184 -2.78 -3.18 -7.63
N PRO A 185 -3.83 -2.83 -8.39
CA PRO A 185 -3.90 -1.53 -9.07
C PRO A 185 -3.66 -0.34 -8.14
N ALA A 186 -4.27 -0.34 -6.95
CA ALA A 186 -4.09 0.71 -5.94
C ALA A 186 -2.63 0.79 -5.44
N SER A 187 -2.00 -0.35 -5.16
CA SER A 187 -0.62 -0.36 -4.67
C SER A 187 0.39 -0.03 -5.77
N MET A 188 0.12 -0.39 -7.04
CA MET A 188 0.91 0.04 -8.19
C MET A 188 0.85 1.55 -8.37
N LYS A 189 -0.36 2.13 -8.31
CA LYS A 189 -0.57 3.58 -8.35
C LYS A 189 0.26 4.27 -7.27
N ALA A 190 0.15 3.84 -6.03
CA ALA A 190 0.87 4.43 -4.90
C ALA A 190 2.39 4.37 -5.06
N ALA A 191 2.92 3.25 -5.57
CA ALA A 191 4.35 3.10 -5.84
C ALA A 191 4.84 3.99 -7.00
N LEU A 192 4.04 4.13 -8.05
CA LEU A 192 4.33 5.02 -9.18
C LEU A 192 4.27 6.50 -8.77
N GLU A 193 3.29 6.89 -7.95
CA GLU A 193 3.22 8.25 -7.39
C GLU A 193 4.45 8.57 -6.55
N LEU A 194 4.90 7.66 -5.68
CA LEU A 194 6.14 7.83 -4.94
C LEU A 194 7.34 7.96 -5.89
N LEU A 195 7.46 7.08 -6.89
CA LEU A 195 8.57 7.14 -7.85
C LEU A 195 8.61 8.49 -8.59
N ALA A 196 7.44 9.04 -8.97
CA ALA A 196 7.33 10.32 -9.66
C ALA A 196 7.84 11.51 -8.81
N GLU A 197 7.79 11.40 -7.48
CA GLU A 197 8.27 12.43 -6.56
C GLU A 197 9.80 12.40 -6.35
N ILE A 198 10.47 11.31 -6.75
CA ILE A 198 11.90 11.17 -6.54
C ILE A 198 12.66 11.80 -7.69
N PRO A 199 13.63 12.68 -7.42
CA PRO A 199 14.45 13.29 -8.46
C PRO A 199 15.37 12.27 -9.14
N GLY A 200 15.67 12.50 -10.42
CA GLY A 200 16.54 11.65 -11.22
C GLY A 200 15.81 10.92 -12.34
N ARG A 201 16.51 10.00 -13.00
CA ARG A 201 15.91 9.16 -14.06
C ARG A 201 15.14 8.00 -13.42
N ARG A 202 13.87 7.89 -13.75
CA ARG A 202 12.91 6.96 -13.16
C ARG A 202 12.63 5.81 -14.11
N ILE A 203 12.89 4.60 -13.66
CA ILE A 203 12.63 3.36 -14.39
C ILE A 203 11.68 2.52 -13.54
N ALA A 204 10.66 1.93 -14.16
CA ALA A 204 9.84 0.92 -13.49
C ALA A 204 9.98 -0.44 -14.17
N VAL A 205 10.02 -1.49 -13.35
CA VAL A 205 9.87 -2.89 -13.75
C VAL A 205 8.62 -3.42 -13.09
N LEU A 206 7.56 -3.60 -13.87
CA LEU A 206 6.25 -3.99 -13.36
C LEU A 206 5.89 -5.40 -13.84
N GLY A 207 5.52 -6.26 -12.91
CA GLY A 207 5.03 -7.61 -13.16
C GLY A 207 3.51 -7.67 -13.18
N ASP A 208 2.99 -8.88 -13.42
CA ASP A 208 1.56 -9.16 -13.36
C ASP A 208 0.97 -8.81 -11.99
N MET A 209 -0.27 -8.35 -12.03
CA MET A 209 -1.17 -8.30 -10.87
C MET A 209 -2.11 -9.48 -10.96
N LEU A 210 -1.96 -10.44 -10.05
CA LEU A 210 -2.74 -11.69 -10.02
C LEU A 210 -4.04 -11.50 -9.21
N GLU A 211 -4.98 -12.44 -9.38
CA GLU A 211 -6.23 -12.56 -8.62
C GLU A 211 -7.22 -11.40 -8.81
N LEU A 212 -7.11 -10.65 -9.91
CA LEU A 212 -8.00 -9.52 -10.20
C LEU A 212 -9.33 -9.95 -10.82
N GLY A 213 -9.46 -11.21 -11.28
CA GLY A 213 -10.66 -11.73 -11.91
C GLY A 213 -11.13 -10.86 -13.10
N SER A 214 -12.39 -10.45 -13.10
CA SER A 214 -12.94 -9.60 -14.17
C SER A 214 -12.32 -8.21 -14.29
N TYR A 215 -11.57 -7.76 -13.30
CA TYR A 215 -10.87 -6.46 -13.32
C TYR A 215 -9.46 -6.54 -13.90
N GLU A 216 -9.01 -7.73 -14.34
CA GLU A 216 -7.62 -7.97 -14.75
C GLU A 216 -7.17 -7.03 -15.89
N GLU A 217 -7.89 -6.98 -17.00
CA GLU A 217 -7.53 -6.13 -18.13
C GLU A 217 -7.59 -4.65 -17.77
N ALA A 218 -8.70 -4.21 -17.17
CA ALA A 218 -8.90 -2.81 -16.80
C ALA A 218 -7.83 -2.33 -15.81
N GLY A 219 -7.51 -3.13 -14.79
CA GLY A 219 -6.50 -2.81 -13.79
C GLY A 219 -5.08 -2.69 -14.37
N HIS A 220 -4.68 -3.60 -15.26
CA HIS A 220 -3.38 -3.51 -15.92
C HIS A 220 -3.29 -2.30 -16.85
N ARG A 221 -4.32 -2.00 -17.63
CA ARG A 221 -4.34 -0.82 -18.50
C ARG A 221 -4.33 0.50 -17.71
N GLU A 222 -5.06 0.55 -16.58
CA GLU A 222 -5.01 1.70 -15.66
C GLU A 222 -3.58 1.96 -15.16
N VAL A 223 -2.87 0.92 -14.71
CA VAL A 223 -1.47 1.03 -14.28
C VAL A 223 -0.57 1.52 -15.42
N GLY A 224 -0.77 1.03 -16.64
CA GLY A 224 -0.01 1.49 -17.82
C GLY A 224 -0.18 2.99 -18.09
N ARG A 225 -1.41 3.49 -18.01
CA ARG A 225 -1.70 4.92 -18.12
C ARG A 225 -0.99 5.75 -17.04
N LEU A 226 -1.01 5.28 -15.80
CA LEU A 226 -0.32 5.94 -14.67
C LEU A 226 1.21 5.92 -14.84
N ALA A 227 1.77 4.79 -15.28
CA ALA A 227 3.19 4.64 -15.52
C ALA A 227 3.69 5.62 -16.60
N ALA A 228 2.89 5.86 -17.63
CA ALA A 228 3.26 6.79 -18.71
C ALA A 228 3.54 8.22 -18.21
N ALA A 229 2.88 8.65 -17.14
CA ALA A 229 3.11 9.97 -16.55
C ALA A 229 4.19 9.98 -15.45
N ALA A 230 4.56 8.80 -14.92
CA ALA A 230 5.40 8.69 -13.73
C ALA A 230 6.87 8.37 -14.04
N VAL A 231 7.17 7.69 -15.17
CA VAL A 231 8.49 7.15 -15.42
C VAL A 231 9.07 7.58 -16.78
N ASP A 232 10.39 7.59 -16.87
CA ASP A 232 11.12 7.85 -18.10
C ASP A 232 11.31 6.59 -18.96
N HIS A 233 11.24 5.39 -18.30
CA HIS A 233 11.33 4.09 -18.96
C HIS A 233 10.52 3.03 -18.21
N LEU A 234 9.83 2.19 -18.95
CA LEU A 234 9.01 1.10 -18.38
C LEU A 234 9.41 -0.24 -18.98
N TYR A 235 9.71 -1.19 -18.13
CA TYR A 235 9.79 -2.60 -18.45
C TYR A 235 8.62 -3.35 -17.82
N THR A 236 8.03 -4.28 -18.54
CA THR A 236 7.00 -5.16 -17.98
C THR A 236 7.34 -6.62 -18.20
N ILE A 237 7.01 -7.48 -17.24
CA ILE A 237 7.29 -8.92 -17.26
C ILE A 237 6.01 -9.67 -16.87
N GLY A 238 5.70 -10.71 -17.64
CA GLY A 238 4.51 -11.54 -17.42
C GLY A 238 3.41 -11.26 -18.44
N PRO A 239 2.61 -12.28 -18.77
CA PRO A 239 1.64 -12.23 -19.87
C PRO A 239 0.59 -11.13 -19.71
N ARG A 240 0.16 -10.83 -18.47
CA ARG A 240 -0.81 -9.78 -18.16
C ARG A 240 -0.20 -8.39 -18.19
N ALA A 241 1.04 -8.28 -17.72
CA ALA A 241 1.79 -7.02 -17.70
C ALA A 241 2.11 -6.47 -19.10
N ALA A 242 1.95 -7.27 -20.16
CA ALA A 242 1.96 -6.79 -21.54
C ALA A 242 0.91 -5.70 -21.79
N LEU A 243 -0.25 -5.77 -21.11
CA LEU A 243 -1.31 -4.76 -21.15
C LEU A 243 -0.86 -3.42 -20.53
N ILE A 244 -0.01 -3.47 -19.49
CA ILE A 244 0.60 -2.27 -18.88
C ILE A 244 1.47 -1.57 -19.91
N ALA A 245 2.38 -2.30 -20.57
CA ALA A 245 3.27 -1.73 -21.58
C ALA A 245 2.49 -1.17 -22.79
N ALA A 246 1.45 -1.89 -23.25
CA ALA A 246 0.60 -1.45 -24.34
C ALA A 246 -0.10 -0.12 -23.99
N ALA A 247 -0.77 -0.07 -22.84
CA ALA A 247 -1.45 1.13 -22.39
C ALA A 247 -0.48 2.31 -22.13
N ALA A 248 0.72 2.06 -21.61
CA ALA A 248 1.72 3.10 -21.44
C ALA A 248 2.15 3.72 -22.77
N ARG A 249 2.35 2.91 -23.83
CA ARG A 249 2.65 3.40 -25.19
C ARG A 249 1.49 4.22 -25.78
N GLU A 250 0.26 3.74 -25.62
CA GLU A 250 -0.95 4.48 -26.06
C GLU A 250 -1.05 5.85 -25.38
N HIS A 251 -0.50 6.01 -24.17
CA HIS A 251 -0.45 7.29 -23.44
C HIS A 251 0.89 8.02 -23.55
N GLY A 252 1.67 7.73 -24.61
CA GLY A 252 2.83 8.52 -25.01
C GLY A 252 4.18 8.07 -24.46
N LEU A 253 4.27 7.00 -23.68
CA LEU A 253 5.56 6.47 -23.21
C LEU A 253 6.17 5.52 -24.27
N ALA A 254 6.87 6.07 -25.26
CA ALA A 254 7.51 5.30 -26.32
C ALA A 254 8.58 4.30 -25.80
N SER A 255 9.17 4.58 -24.63
CA SER A 255 10.17 3.75 -23.93
C SER A 255 9.56 2.59 -23.11
N ALA A 256 8.28 2.27 -23.29
CA ALA A 256 7.65 1.14 -22.63
C ALA A 256 7.89 -0.16 -23.42
N CYS A 257 8.58 -1.13 -22.79
CA CYS A 257 8.95 -2.41 -23.36
C CYS A 257 8.39 -3.56 -22.54
N HIS A 258 7.75 -4.53 -23.21
CA HIS A 258 7.41 -5.81 -22.60
C HIS A 258 8.54 -6.80 -22.85
N LEU A 259 9.00 -7.46 -21.80
CA LEU A 259 10.13 -8.38 -21.83
C LEU A 259 9.68 -9.80 -21.48
N PRO A 260 10.26 -10.81 -22.14
CA PRO A 260 9.81 -12.21 -21.96
C PRO A 260 10.22 -12.80 -20.61
N SER A 261 11.25 -12.26 -19.95
CA SER A 261 11.77 -12.86 -18.71
C SER A 261 12.48 -11.84 -17.80
N LYS A 262 12.77 -12.27 -16.57
CA LYS A 262 13.57 -11.51 -15.59
C LYS A 262 15.01 -11.30 -16.09
N GLU A 263 15.59 -12.28 -16.75
CA GLU A 263 16.95 -12.24 -17.30
C GLU A 263 17.07 -11.18 -18.38
N GLU A 264 16.06 -11.05 -19.26
CA GLU A 264 15.99 -9.97 -20.26
C GLU A 264 15.90 -8.60 -19.60
N ALA A 265 15.11 -8.48 -18.53
CA ALA A 265 15.01 -7.23 -17.79
C ALA A 265 16.33 -6.84 -17.12
N ILE A 266 17.05 -7.79 -16.54
CA ILE A 266 18.38 -7.56 -15.96
C ILE A 266 19.35 -7.08 -17.05
N ARG A 267 19.40 -7.76 -18.20
CA ARG A 267 20.25 -7.34 -19.33
C ARG A 267 19.94 -5.93 -19.83
N ALA A 268 18.67 -5.58 -19.90
CA ALA A 268 18.22 -4.26 -20.35
C ALA A 268 18.52 -3.15 -19.31
N LEU A 269 18.41 -3.47 -18.02
CA LEU A 269 18.64 -2.53 -16.94
C LEU A 269 20.12 -2.29 -16.65
N HIS A 270 20.93 -3.34 -16.67
CA HIS A 270 22.33 -3.30 -16.24
C HIS A 270 23.16 -2.11 -16.80
N PRO A 271 23.12 -1.79 -18.11
CA PRO A 271 23.86 -0.65 -18.65
C PRO A 271 23.31 0.72 -18.23
N GLN A 272 22.14 0.77 -17.60
CA GLN A 272 21.47 1.98 -17.17
C GLN A 272 21.63 2.28 -15.67
N LEU A 273 22.08 1.28 -14.89
CA LEU A 273 22.24 1.40 -13.44
C LEU A 273 23.45 2.30 -13.13
N LYS A 274 23.19 3.51 -12.68
CA LYS A 274 24.20 4.48 -12.27
C LYS A 274 23.63 5.45 -11.26
N GLU A 275 24.46 6.24 -10.63
CA GLU A 275 24.03 7.31 -9.73
C GLU A 275 23.01 8.23 -10.42
N GLY A 276 21.97 8.64 -9.69
CA GLY A 276 20.86 9.45 -10.20
C GLY A 276 19.77 8.63 -10.93
N VAL A 277 19.90 7.31 -11.04
CA VAL A 277 18.84 6.43 -11.53
C VAL A 277 18.08 5.80 -10.36
N VAL A 278 16.74 5.82 -10.46
CA VAL A 278 15.85 5.16 -9.50
C VAL A 278 15.02 4.11 -10.23
N VAL A 279 15.04 2.89 -9.72
CA VAL A 279 14.34 1.72 -10.31
C VAL A 279 13.29 1.23 -9.33
N LEU A 280 12.02 1.29 -9.70
CA LEU A 280 10.93 0.61 -8.97
C LEU A 280 10.78 -0.81 -9.52
N VAL A 281 10.76 -1.80 -8.64
CA VAL A 281 10.43 -3.20 -9.00
C VAL A 281 9.20 -3.63 -8.21
N LYS A 282 8.11 -3.98 -8.94
CA LYS A 282 6.84 -4.36 -8.30
C LYS A 282 6.06 -5.38 -9.14
N GLY A 283 5.50 -6.39 -8.48
CA GLY A 283 4.63 -7.40 -9.06
C GLY A 283 3.99 -8.26 -7.98
N SER A 284 3.01 -9.07 -8.37
CA SER A 284 2.39 -10.02 -7.45
C SER A 284 3.38 -11.04 -6.90
N ARG A 285 3.11 -11.56 -5.72
CA ARG A 285 4.00 -12.52 -5.02
C ARG A 285 4.42 -13.70 -5.91
N GLY A 286 3.48 -14.22 -6.71
CA GLY A 286 3.74 -15.34 -7.63
C GLY A 286 4.75 -15.03 -8.74
N MET A 287 5.11 -13.77 -8.97
CA MET A 287 6.12 -13.36 -9.95
C MET A 287 7.56 -13.53 -9.44
N ALA A 288 7.75 -13.61 -8.11
CA ALA A 288 9.06 -13.74 -7.46
C ALA A 288 10.10 -12.71 -7.99
N LEU A 289 9.67 -11.43 -8.10
CA LEU A 289 10.53 -10.36 -8.62
C LEU A 289 11.65 -9.95 -7.66
N GLU A 290 11.63 -10.40 -6.41
CA GLU A 290 12.74 -10.27 -5.47
C GLU A 290 14.04 -10.89 -5.98
N GLU A 291 13.95 -11.93 -6.82
CA GLU A 291 15.12 -12.53 -7.48
C GLU A 291 15.81 -11.56 -8.44
N LEU A 292 15.01 -10.79 -9.21
CA LEU A 292 15.52 -9.73 -10.08
C LEU A 292 16.21 -8.64 -9.25
N VAL A 293 15.58 -8.17 -8.17
CA VAL A 293 16.18 -7.16 -7.28
C VAL A 293 17.51 -7.65 -6.69
N GLN A 294 17.55 -8.90 -6.22
CA GLN A 294 18.79 -9.48 -5.69
C GLN A 294 19.92 -9.48 -6.74
N GLN A 295 19.62 -9.77 -7.98
CA GLN A 295 20.62 -9.76 -9.05
C GLN A 295 21.07 -8.34 -9.39
N LEU A 296 20.16 -7.36 -9.47
CA LEU A 296 20.53 -5.96 -9.70
C LEU A 296 21.43 -5.37 -8.61
N CYS A 297 21.28 -5.84 -7.37
CA CYS A 297 22.06 -5.34 -6.23
C CYS A 297 23.37 -6.10 -5.98
N ARG A 298 23.60 -7.25 -6.65
CA ARG A 298 24.82 -8.06 -6.51
C ARG A 298 25.88 -7.76 -7.58
N VAL A 299 25.52 -7.03 -8.59
CA VAL A 299 26.39 -6.72 -9.76
C VAL A 299 27.10 -5.39 -9.60
#